data_e034978832bb2d8bd46d6fe54dc44e0a
#
_entry.id   e034978832bb2d8bd46d6fe54dc44e0a
#
_cell.length_a   1.000
_cell.length_b   1.000
_cell.length_c   1.000
_cell.angle_alpha   90.00
_cell.angle_beta   90.00
_cell.angle_gamma   90.00
#
_symmetry.space_group_name_H-M   'P 1'
#
loop_
_entity.id
_entity.type
_entity.pdbx_description
1 polymer ?
#
loop_
_entity_poly.entity_id
_entity_poly.type
_entity_poly.pdbx_seq_one_letter_code
_entity_poly.pdbx_strand_id
1 'polypeptide(L)'
;IMSRRNNQKARSAGDYRKKQGPKTSRPVEYQGKLSMTREGFAFLLVSTAEGEAPVDDIFIPARKLGGALHGDTVKIAVVPGKSRDGRKVEGAVTEILERSARPYVGIVQVVDNQAYVITESRNMPFDIQVVKGGLNGAKTGQKVAVLVSGWDRKEQIPVGRIVDVLGKPGDNTTEMHAILAEFGL
;
A
#
# COMPACT_ATOMS: atom_id res chain seq x y z
N ILE A 1 -0.38 63.70 -63.68
CA ILE A 1 0.75 62.81 -63.24
C ILE A 1 0.45 62.35 -61.87
N MET A 2 0.22 61.02 -61.71
CA MET A 2 -0.40 60.37 -60.55
C MET A 2 0.60 60.09 -59.48
N SER A 3 0.28 60.48 -58.20
CA SER A 3 1.00 60.15 -56.98
C SER A 3 0.37 58.91 -56.35
N ARG A 4 1.17 57.86 -56.19
CA ARG A 4 0.75 56.65 -55.51
C ARG A 4 1.05 56.79 -54.03
N ARG A 5 0.03 56.79 -53.18
CA ARG A 5 0.11 56.70 -51.72
C ARG A 5 0.42 55.24 -51.35
N ASN A 6 1.52 55.04 -50.68
CA ASN A 6 1.91 53.77 -50.13
C ASN A 6 1.35 53.66 -48.68
N ASN A 7 0.42 52.74 -48.49
CA ASN A 7 -0.25 52.49 -47.18
C ASN A 7 0.47 51.36 -46.47
N GLN A 8 1.40 51.68 -45.62
CA GLN A 8 2.03 50.68 -44.75
C GLN A 8 1.13 50.39 -43.53
N LYS A 9 0.48 49.23 -43.55
CA LYS A 9 -0.19 48.69 -42.39
C LYS A 9 0.83 48.20 -41.37
N ALA A 10 0.90 48.88 -40.24
CA ALA A 10 1.61 48.39 -39.05
C ALA A 10 0.98 47.09 -38.58
N ARG A 11 1.76 46.00 -38.57
CA ARG A 11 1.38 44.72 -37.94
C ARG A 11 1.68 44.87 -36.46
N SER A 12 0.61 44.82 -35.62
CA SER A 12 0.70 44.75 -34.19
C SER A 12 1.38 43.44 -33.79
N ALA A 13 2.46 43.55 -33.01
CA ALA A 13 3.12 42.41 -32.36
C ALA A 13 2.14 41.78 -31.40
N GLY A 14 1.68 40.58 -31.72
CA GLY A 14 0.86 39.77 -30.84
C GLY A 14 1.66 39.39 -29.60
N ASP A 15 1.14 39.79 -28.48
CA ASP A 15 1.63 39.46 -27.14
C ASP A 15 1.51 37.93 -26.94
N TYR A 16 2.62 37.21 -27.16
CA TYR A 16 2.71 35.78 -26.82
C TYR A 16 2.83 35.64 -25.29
N ARG A 17 1.70 35.78 -24.61
CA ARG A 17 1.57 35.35 -23.20
C ARG A 17 1.94 33.88 -23.14
N LYS A 18 3.18 33.56 -22.72
CA LYS A 18 3.60 32.23 -22.30
C LYS A 18 2.59 31.78 -21.26
N LYS A 19 1.71 30.83 -21.65
CA LYS A 19 0.93 30.04 -20.68
C LYS A 19 1.91 29.32 -19.79
N GLN A 20 2.10 29.84 -18.57
CA GLN A 20 2.78 29.10 -17.53
C GLN A 20 1.99 27.80 -17.35
N GLY A 21 2.62 26.66 -17.66
CA GLY A 21 2.08 25.36 -17.36
C GLY A 21 1.77 25.24 -15.87
N PRO A 22 0.91 24.30 -15.46
CA PRO A 22 0.52 24.15 -14.07
C PRO A 22 1.79 24.01 -13.23
N LYS A 23 1.95 24.90 -12.25
CA LYS A 23 3.01 24.80 -11.24
C LYS A 23 2.85 23.41 -10.61
N THR A 24 3.74 22.49 -10.94
CA THR A 24 3.83 21.18 -10.29
C THR A 24 4.22 21.46 -8.83
N SER A 25 3.24 21.42 -7.95
CA SER A 25 3.47 21.50 -6.52
C SER A 25 4.36 20.32 -6.13
N ARG A 26 5.42 20.60 -5.39
CA ARG A 26 6.32 19.54 -4.90
C ARG A 26 5.53 18.57 -4.05
N PRO A 27 5.77 17.25 -4.17
CA PRO A 27 5.10 16.28 -3.32
C PRO A 27 5.48 16.54 -1.86
N VAL A 28 4.49 16.41 -0.98
CA VAL A 28 4.69 16.46 0.47
C VAL A 28 4.85 15.04 0.98
N GLU A 29 5.87 14.81 1.79
CA GLU A 29 6.15 13.50 2.36
C GLU A 29 5.55 13.36 3.76
N TYR A 30 5.01 12.18 4.05
CA TYR A 30 4.51 11.77 5.36
C TYR A 30 5.05 10.40 5.72
N GLN A 31 5.16 10.14 7.00
CA GLN A 31 5.51 8.84 7.57
C GLN A 31 4.44 8.36 8.53
N GLY A 32 4.22 7.06 8.59
CA GLY A 32 3.30 6.48 9.55
C GLY A 32 3.05 5.00 9.31
N LYS A 33 2.17 4.44 10.11
CA LYS A 33 1.73 3.05 9.96
C LYS A 33 0.60 2.95 8.95
N LEU A 34 0.66 1.88 8.16
CA LEU A 34 -0.32 1.58 7.14
C LEU A 34 -1.47 0.76 7.74
N SER A 35 -2.68 1.21 7.55
CA SER A 35 -3.90 0.45 7.85
C SER A 35 -4.53 -0.01 6.54
N MET A 36 -4.40 -1.29 6.23
CA MET A 36 -4.92 -1.89 5.01
C MET A 36 -6.33 -2.45 5.22
N THR A 37 -7.13 -2.39 4.17
CA THR A 37 -8.46 -3.00 4.12
C THR A 37 -8.45 -4.30 3.33
N ARG A 38 -9.50 -5.09 3.45
CA ARG A 38 -9.65 -6.34 2.69
C ARG A 38 -9.83 -6.11 1.19
N GLU A 39 -10.30 -4.94 0.80
CA GLU A 39 -10.47 -4.54 -0.60
C GLU A 39 -9.13 -4.18 -1.27
N GLY A 40 -8.04 -4.12 -0.50
CA GLY A 40 -6.69 -3.92 -1.01
C GLY A 40 -6.22 -2.46 -1.07
N PHE A 41 -7.02 -1.50 -0.62
CA PHE A 41 -6.55 -0.14 -0.40
C PHE A 41 -6.17 0.08 1.07
N ALA A 42 -5.49 1.18 1.36
CA ALA A 42 -5.03 1.47 2.71
C ALA A 42 -5.16 2.94 3.08
N PHE A 43 -4.99 3.21 4.36
CA PHE A 43 -4.86 4.55 4.93
C PHE A 43 -3.55 4.66 5.68
N LEU A 44 -2.88 5.79 5.55
CA LEU A 44 -1.75 6.12 6.41
C LEU A 44 -2.29 6.78 7.68
N LEU A 45 -1.99 6.17 8.82
CA LEU A 45 -2.24 6.75 10.14
C LEU A 45 -1.09 7.69 10.45
N VAL A 46 -1.32 9.00 10.29
CA VAL A 46 -0.30 10.00 10.56
C VAL A 46 -0.23 10.25 12.06
N SER A 47 0.93 10.00 12.66
CA SER A 47 1.18 10.39 14.04
C SER A 47 1.46 11.89 14.06
N THR A 48 0.54 12.66 14.61
CA THR A 48 0.78 14.09 14.92
C THR A 48 1.51 14.19 16.25
N ALA A 49 2.49 15.09 16.33
CA ALA A 49 3.12 15.43 17.60
C ALA A 49 2.10 16.09 18.55
N GLU A 50 2.33 15.98 19.86
CA GLU A 50 1.47 16.65 20.84
C GLU A 50 1.38 18.15 20.54
N GLY A 51 0.16 18.66 20.30
CA GLY A 51 -0.10 20.07 20.00
C GLY A 51 -0.27 20.42 18.51
N GLU A 52 -0.06 19.49 17.60
CA GLU A 52 -0.39 19.68 16.18
C GLU A 52 -1.86 19.34 15.89
N ALA A 53 -2.43 20.02 14.91
CA ALA A 53 -3.79 19.70 14.44
C ALA A 53 -3.83 18.27 13.89
N PRO A 54 -4.89 17.47 14.18
CA PRO A 54 -5.01 16.14 13.65
C PRO A 54 -5.01 16.20 12.11
N VAL A 55 -4.12 15.45 11.50
CA VAL A 55 -4.11 15.24 10.05
C VAL A 55 -5.07 14.10 9.74
N ASP A 56 -5.99 14.31 8.82
CA ASP A 56 -6.86 13.24 8.33
C ASP A 56 -6.02 12.09 7.75
N ASP A 57 -6.50 10.87 7.94
CA ASP A 57 -5.87 9.69 7.35
C ASP A 57 -5.75 9.84 5.84
N ILE A 58 -4.56 9.56 5.32
CA ILE A 58 -4.27 9.71 3.89
C ILE A 58 -4.62 8.42 3.17
N PHE A 59 -5.52 8.52 2.20
CA PHE A 59 -5.94 7.39 1.38
C PHE A 59 -4.84 6.97 0.39
N ILE A 60 -4.56 5.65 0.31
CA ILE A 60 -3.59 5.05 -0.60
C ILE A 60 -4.28 3.95 -1.40
N PRO A 61 -4.50 4.15 -2.70
CA PRO A 61 -5.11 3.13 -3.54
C PRO A 61 -4.17 1.93 -3.74
N ALA A 62 -4.76 0.76 -3.99
CA ALA A 62 -4.03 -0.51 -4.14
C ALA A 62 -2.83 -0.41 -5.11
N ARG A 63 -2.99 0.27 -6.23
CA ARG A 63 -1.94 0.46 -7.26
C ARG A 63 -0.72 1.26 -6.78
N LYS A 64 -0.85 1.99 -5.65
CA LYS A 64 0.19 2.87 -5.10
C LYS A 64 0.81 2.35 -3.80
N LEU A 65 0.52 1.12 -3.42
CA LEU A 65 1.03 0.51 -2.18
C LEU A 65 2.49 0.04 -2.29
N GLY A 66 2.96 -0.31 -3.50
CA GLY A 66 4.34 -0.73 -3.71
C GLY A 66 4.77 -1.97 -2.90
N GLY A 67 3.84 -2.88 -2.60
CA GLY A 67 4.09 -4.07 -1.79
C GLY A 67 4.05 -3.84 -0.28
N ALA A 68 3.63 -2.67 0.17
CA ALA A 68 3.39 -2.39 1.59
C ALA A 68 2.11 -3.08 2.07
N LEU A 69 2.13 -3.53 3.32
CA LEU A 69 1.08 -4.30 3.96
C LEU A 69 0.61 -3.66 5.27
N HIS A 70 -0.47 -4.19 5.82
CA HIS A 70 -1.01 -3.72 7.09
C HIS A 70 0.02 -3.74 8.22
N GLY A 71 0.11 -2.64 8.96
CA GLY A 71 1.04 -2.48 10.08
C GLY A 71 2.47 -2.11 9.68
N ASP A 72 2.80 -2.09 8.39
CA ASP A 72 4.11 -1.60 7.94
C ASP A 72 4.25 -0.11 8.24
N THR A 73 5.45 0.30 8.64
CA THR A 73 5.81 1.71 8.72
C THR A 73 6.34 2.13 7.36
N VAL A 74 5.68 3.10 6.75
CA VAL A 74 5.97 3.52 5.38
C VAL A 74 6.18 5.03 5.28
N LYS A 75 6.88 5.43 4.23
CA LYS A 75 6.98 6.79 3.76
C LYS A 75 6.11 6.95 2.52
N ILE A 76 5.31 7.99 2.48
CA ILE A 76 4.43 8.27 1.35
C ILE A 76 4.70 9.67 0.80
N ALA A 77 4.41 9.86 -0.47
CA ALA A 77 4.37 11.16 -1.12
C ALA A 77 2.92 11.49 -1.50
N VAL A 78 2.51 12.70 -1.19
CA VAL A 78 1.21 13.26 -1.58
C VAL A 78 1.47 14.44 -2.50
N VAL A 79 0.91 14.39 -3.71
CA VAL A 79 0.96 15.53 -4.63
C VAL A 79 -0.22 16.44 -4.30
N PRO A 80 0.02 17.66 -3.78
CA PRO A 80 -1.05 18.61 -3.55
C PRO A 80 -1.69 18.98 -4.88
N GLY A 81 -2.93 18.67 -5.06
CA GLY A 81 -3.67 18.98 -6.26
C GLY A 81 -5.14 18.69 -6.09
N LYS A 82 -5.97 19.43 -6.80
CA LYS A 82 -7.40 19.15 -6.83
C LYS A 82 -7.60 17.75 -7.39
N SER A 83 -8.14 16.86 -6.58
CA SER A 83 -8.78 15.67 -7.11
C SER A 83 -9.81 16.12 -8.15
N ARG A 84 -9.71 15.62 -9.37
CA ARG A 84 -10.66 15.93 -10.45
C ARG A 84 -12.11 15.63 -10.10
N ASP A 85 -12.32 14.78 -9.10
CA ASP A 85 -13.64 14.26 -8.71
C ASP A 85 -14.06 14.65 -7.29
N GLY A 86 -13.43 15.66 -6.65
CA GLY A 86 -13.73 16.05 -5.27
C GLY A 86 -13.34 14.98 -4.23
N ARG A 87 -12.62 13.94 -4.64
CA ARG A 87 -12.12 12.88 -3.74
C ARG A 87 -10.94 13.38 -2.91
N LYS A 88 -10.73 12.74 -1.77
CA LYS A 88 -9.59 12.99 -0.89
C LYS A 88 -8.27 12.84 -1.64
N VAL A 89 -7.27 13.61 -1.24
CA VAL A 89 -5.91 13.55 -1.80
C VAL A 89 -5.35 12.14 -1.63
N GLU A 90 -4.79 11.57 -2.71
CA GLU A 90 -4.21 10.23 -2.71
C GLU A 90 -2.72 10.29 -2.41
N GLY A 91 -2.27 9.41 -1.49
CA GLY A 91 -0.84 9.16 -1.27
C GLY A 91 -0.31 8.00 -2.11
N ALA A 92 1.01 7.96 -2.26
CA ALA A 92 1.72 6.83 -2.86
C ALA A 92 2.87 6.43 -1.96
N VAL A 93 3.01 5.14 -1.66
CA VAL A 93 4.14 4.62 -0.89
C VAL A 93 5.41 4.77 -1.73
N THR A 94 6.40 5.47 -1.16
CA THR A 94 7.72 5.65 -1.78
C THR A 94 8.75 4.73 -1.18
N GLU A 95 8.60 4.37 0.11
CA GLU A 95 9.54 3.52 0.82
C GLU A 95 8.82 2.76 1.95
N ILE A 96 9.18 1.51 2.14
CA ILE A 96 8.80 0.72 3.31
C ILE A 96 9.95 0.80 4.30
N LEU A 97 9.75 1.53 5.40
CA LEU A 97 10.80 1.78 6.40
C LEU A 97 10.98 0.58 7.33
N GLU A 98 9.87 -0.02 7.73
CA GLU A 98 9.86 -1.17 8.63
C GLU A 98 8.67 -2.08 8.34
N ARG A 99 8.90 -3.38 8.20
CA ARG A 99 7.85 -4.38 8.07
C ARG A 99 7.22 -4.65 9.42
N SER A 100 5.91 -4.89 9.41
CA SER A 100 5.22 -5.34 10.61
C SER A 100 5.78 -6.69 11.09
N ALA A 101 6.09 -6.78 12.39
CA ALA A 101 6.52 -8.02 13.04
C ALA A 101 5.35 -8.93 13.44
N ARG A 102 4.11 -8.52 13.20
CA ARG A 102 2.92 -9.32 13.52
C ARG A 102 2.69 -10.39 12.48
N PRO A 103 2.56 -11.66 12.89
CA PRO A 103 2.22 -12.73 11.96
C PRO A 103 0.76 -12.62 11.51
N TYR A 104 0.47 -13.20 10.36
CA TYR A 104 -0.89 -13.42 9.89
C TYR A 104 -1.28 -14.87 10.17
N VAL A 105 -2.55 -15.08 10.46
CA VAL A 105 -3.10 -16.41 10.66
C VAL A 105 -3.87 -16.84 9.41
N GLY A 106 -3.71 -18.10 9.04
CA GLY A 106 -4.41 -18.68 7.91
C GLY A 106 -4.24 -20.20 7.85
N ILE A 107 -4.74 -20.78 6.77
CA ILE A 107 -4.72 -22.23 6.55
C ILE A 107 -3.74 -22.56 5.43
N VAL A 108 -2.88 -23.55 5.68
CA VAL A 108 -1.92 -24.02 4.66
C VAL A 108 -2.64 -24.76 3.56
N GLN A 109 -2.31 -24.41 2.33
CA GLN A 109 -2.70 -25.14 1.13
C GLN A 109 -1.48 -25.37 0.24
N VAL A 110 -1.27 -26.61 -0.17
CA VAL A 110 -0.20 -26.97 -1.11
C VAL A 110 -0.81 -27.25 -2.47
N VAL A 111 -0.35 -26.52 -3.48
CA VAL A 111 -0.77 -26.65 -4.88
C VAL A 111 0.49 -26.77 -5.73
N ASP A 112 0.58 -27.79 -6.56
CA ASP A 112 1.70 -28.01 -7.50
C ASP A 112 3.08 -27.86 -6.85
N ASN A 113 3.25 -28.47 -5.69
CA ASN A 113 4.49 -28.42 -4.90
C ASN A 113 4.87 -27.04 -4.32
N GLN A 114 3.97 -26.06 -4.40
CA GLN A 114 4.10 -24.74 -3.79
C GLN A 114 3.11 -24.60 -2.65
N ALA A 115 3.56 -24.14 -1.50
CA ALA A 115 2.71 -23.90 -0.33
C ALA A 115 2.26 -22.43 -0.27
N TYR A 116 1.00 -22.26 0.08
CA TYR A 116 0.36 -20.97 0.33
C TYR A 116 -0.32 -21.00 1.69
N VAL A 117 -0.45 -19.83 2.32
CA VAL A 117 -1.30 -19.63 3.49
C VAL A 117 -2.47 -18.77 3.06
N ILE A 118 -3.66 -19.36 3.12
CA ILE A 118 -4.92 -18.65 2.84
C ILE A 118 -5.30 -17.88 4.09
N THR A 119 -5.19 -16.58 4.05
CA THR A 119 -5.38 -15.71 5.22
C THR A 119 -6.85 -15.46 5.50
N GLU A 120 -7.20 -15.45 6.78
CA GLU A 120 -8.54 -15.11 7.26
C GLU A 120 -8.62 -13.67 7.79
N SER A 121 -7.50 -12.97 7.82
CA SER A 121 -7.41 -11.61 8.34
C SER A 121 -8.14 -10.60 7.46
N ARG A 122 -8.90 -9.71 8.10
CA ARG A 122 -9.61 -8.60 7.41
C ARG A 122 -8.65 -7.55 6.83
N ASN A 123 -7.40 -7.56 7.28
CA ASN A 123 -6.38 -6.58 6.90
C ASN A 123 -5.37 -7.14 5.90
N MET A 124 -5.62 -8.33 5.37
CA MET A 124 -4.77 -8.99 4.38
C MET A 124 -5.61 -9.46 3.20
N PRO A 125 -5.57 -8.75 2.07
CA PRO A 125 -6.35 -9.11 0.88
C PRO A 125 -5.70 -10.20 0.03
N PHE A 126 -4.49 -10.66 0.40
CA PHE A 126 -3.69 -11.61 -0.38
C PHE A 126 -3.50 -12.92 0.36
N ASP A 127 -3.36 -14.00 -0.39
CA ASP A 127 -2.76 -15.23 0.10
C ASP A 127 -1.24 -15.05 0.20
N ILE A 128 -0.61 -15.71 1.15
CA ILE A 128 0.83 -15.57 1.39
C ILE A 128 1.53 -16.81 0.84
N GLN A 129 2.43 -16.62 -0.12
CA GLN A 129 3.27 -17.69 -0.62
C GLN A 129 4.34 -18.05 0.41
N VAL A 130 4.47 -19.33 0.71
CA VAL A 130 5.51 -19.81 1.63
C VAL A 130 6.83 -19.94 0.89
N VAL A 131 7.88 -19.31 1.39
CA VAL A 131 9.22 -19.43 0.81
C VAL A 131 9.73 -20.87 0.91
N LYS A 132 10.62 -21.25 0.01
CA LYS A 132 11.26 -22.56 0.05
C LYS A 132 11.95 -22.80 1.41
N GLY A 133 11.61 -23.89 2.07
CA GLY A 133 12.10 -24.20 3.41
C GLY A 133 11.38 -23.48 4.56
N GLY A 134 10.39 -22.64 4.26
CA GLY A 134 9.62 -21.90 5.26
C GLY A 134 8.35 -22.59 5.76
N LEU A 135 8.12 -23.85 5.41
CA LEU A 135 6.90 -24.58 5.76
C LEU A 135 6.81 -24.99 7.25
N ASN A 136 7.94 -25.05 7.95
CA ASN A 136 8.03 -25.38 9.38
C ASN A 136 7.28 -26.67 9.76
N GLY A 137 7.30 -27.68 8.90
CA GLY A 137 6.60 -28.96 9.09
C GLY A 137 5.07 -28.90 8.99
N ALA A 138 4.51 -27.77 8.59
CA ALA A 138 3.06 -27.63 8.43
C ALA A 138 2.55 -28.51 7.27
N LYS A 139 1.33 -29.00 7.42
CA LYS A 139 0.63 -29.81 6.43
C LYS A 139 -0.60 -29.06 5.91
N THR A 140 -1.00 -29.40 4.68
CA THR A 140 -2.24 -28.89 4.08
C THR A 140 -3.42 -29.06 5.06
N GLY A 141 -4.19 -28.00 5.21
CA GLY A 141 -5.37 -27.96 6.08
C GLY A 141 -5.09 -27.53 7.52
N GLN A 142 -3.82 -27.42 7.92
CA GLN A 142 -3.48 -26.90 9.26
C GLN A 142 -3.54 -25.39 9.35
N LYS A 143 -3.97 -24.90 10.50
CA LYS A 143 -3.94 -23.47 10.84
C LYS A 143 -2.55 -23.10 11.33
N VAL A 144 -2.02 -22.00 10.79
CA VAL A 144 -0.65 -21.55 11.02
C VAL A 144 -0.57 -20.06 11.24
N ALA A 145 0.51 -19.62 11.87
CA ALA A 145 0.94 -18.24 11.89
C ALA A 145 2.10 -18.06 10.88
N VAL A 146 1.99 -17.09 9.99
CA VAL A 146 2.97 -16.81 8.96
C VAL A 146 3.47 -15.37 9.08
N LEU A 147 4.78 -15.20 9.02
CA LEU A 147 5.42 -13.89 9.02
C LEU A 147 5.83 -13.52 7.60
N VAL A 148 5.34 -12.38 7.11
CA VAL A 148 5.71 -11.87 5.79
C VAL A 148 7.14 -11.35 5.82
N SER A 149 7.95 -11.80 4.88
CA SER A 149 9.35 -11.40 4.72
C SER A 149 9.62 -10.59 3.45
N GLY A 150 8.70 -10.59 2.50
CA GLY A 150 8.90 -9.89 1.24
C GLY A 150 7.68 -9.93 0.34
N TRP A 151 7.92 -9.64 -0.94
CA TRP A 151 6.90 -9.55 -1.96
C TRP A 151 7.40 -10.24 -3.24
N ASP A 152 6.61 -11.15 -3.79
CA ASP A 152 6.87 -11.72 -5.10
C ASP A 152 6.33 -10.79 -6.19
N ARG A 153 7.23 -10.20 -6.96
CA ARG A 153 6.86 -9.26 -8.02
C ARG A 153 6.22 -9.92 -9.23
N LYS A 154 6.49 -11.19 -9.45
CA LYS A 154 5.93 -11.93 -10.58
C LYS A 154 4.48 -12.31 -10.31
N GLU A 155 4.23 -12.90 -9.15
CA GLU A 155 2.89 -13.32 -8.74
C GLU A 155 2.07 -12.18 -8.11
N GLN A 156 2.72 -11.06 -7.78
CA GLN A 156 2.09 -9.90 -7.13
C GLN A 156 1.43 -10.23 -5.79
N ILE A 157 2.08 -11.10 -5.02
CA ILE A 157 1.63 -11.54 -3.70
C ILE A 157 2.75 -11.47 -2.66
N PRO A 158 2.41 -11.35 -1.36
CA PRO A 158 3.40 -11.42 -0.31
C PRO A 158 4.00 -12.82 -0.19
N VAL A 159 5.27 -12.87 0.21
CA VAL A 159 5.97 -14.10 0.55
C VAL A 159 6.35 -14.08 2.02
N GLY A 160 6.34 -15.25 2.64
CA GLY A 160 6.64 -15.37 4.05
C GLY A 160 7.04 -16.78 4.47
N ARG A 161 7.23 -16.96 5.75
CA ARG A 161 7.54 -18.24 6.37
C ARG A 161 6.58 -18.52 7.52
N ILE A 162 6.23 -19.78 7.71
CA ILE A 162 5.43 -20.23 8.84
C ILE A 162 6.31 -20.19 10.10
N VAL A 163 5.89 -19.43 11.06
CA VAL A 163 6.59 -19.28 12.36
C VAL A 163 6.00 -20.16 13.44
N ASP A 164 4.73 -20.55 13.30
CA ASP A 164 4.07 -21.45 14.23
C ASP A 164 2.98 -22.28 13.55
N VAL A 165 2.85 -23.53 13.94
CA VAL A 165 1.78 -24.44 13.54
C VAL A 165 0.80 -24.54 14.68
N LEU A 166 -0.39 -23.94 14.51
CA LEU A 166 -1.37 -23.80 15.58
C LEU A 166 -2.23 -25.05 15.77
N GLY A 167 -2.42 -25.81 14.72
CA GLY A 167 -3.13 -27.07 14.78
C GLY A 167 -4.30 -27.18 13.80
N LYS A 168 -5.29 -28.00 14.16
CA LYS A 168 -6.47 -28.24 13.32
C LYS A 168 -7.48 -27.09 13.46
N PRO A 169 -7.99 -26.52 12.35
CA PRO A 169 -9.03 -25.52 12.39
C PRO A 169 -10.29 -26.02 13.13
N GLY A 170 -10.88 -25.15 13.94
CA GLY A 170 -12.07 -25.48 14.72
C GLY A 170 -11.81 -26.05 16.12
N ASP A 171 -10.61 -26.49 16.43
CA ASP A 171 -10.24 -26.87 17.79
C ASP A 171 -10.14 -25.63 18.69
N ASN A 172 -10.75 -25.64 19.86
CA ASN A 172 -10.77 -24.50 20.77
C ASN A 172 -9.36 -23.98 21.12
N THR A 173 -8.41 -24.87 21.35
CA THR A 173 -7.01 -24.51 21.64
C THR A 173 -6.36 -23.85 20.42
N THR A 174 -6.60 -24.38 19.23
CA THR A 174 -6.08 -23.81 17.96
C THR A 174 -6.65 -22.43 17.72
N GLU A 175 -7.94 -22.23 17.89
CA GLU A 175 -8.60 -20.94 17.70
C GLU A 175 -8.14 -19.90 18.73
N MET A 176 -7.93 -20.30 19.98
CA MET A 176 -7.37 -19.42 21.01
C MET A 176 -5.94 -18.98 20.66
N HIS A 177 -5.07 -19.91 20.27
CA HIS A 177 -3.71 -19.60 19.85
C HIS A 177 -3.68 -18.70 18.59
N ALA A 178 -4.63 -18.88 17.66
CA ALA A 178 -4.76 -18.05 16.50
C ALA A 178 -5.05 -16.59 16.87
N ILE A 179 -5.98 -16.36 17.78
CA ILE A 179 -6.30 -15.01 18.28
C ILE A 179 -5.08 -14.38 18.95
N LEU A 180 -4.37 -15.12 19.82
CA LEU A 180 -3.16 -14.62 20.48
C LEU A 180 -2.07 -14.27 19.46
N ALA A 181 -1.86 -15.11 18.44
CA ALA A 181 -0.87 -14.86 17.39
C ALA A 181 -1.18 -13.59 16.57
N GLU A 182 -2.45 -13.35 16.23
CA GLU A 182 -2.86 -12.13 15.50
C GLU A 182 -2.59 -10.86 16.33
N PHE A 183 -2.68 -10.91 17.63
CA PHE A 183 -2.35 -9.80 18.53
C PHE A 183 -0.85 -9.71 18.86
N GLY A 184 -0.03 -10.66 18.39
CA GLY A 184 1.40 -10.69 18.65
C GLY A 184 1.74 -11.08 20.10
N LEU A 185 0.91 -11.88 20.75
CA LEU A 185 1.08 -12.38 22.11
C LEU A 185 1.58 -13.82 22.16
#